data_1dd564baa79dd75242e034dab6290caa
#
_entry.id   1dd564baa79dd75242e034dab6290caa
#
_cell.length_a   1.000
_cell.length_b   1.000
_cell.length_c   1.000
_cell.angle_alpha   90.00
_cell.angle_beta   90.00
_cell.angle_gamma   90.00
#
_symmetry.space_group_name_H-M   'P 1'
#
loop_
_entity.id
_entity.type
_entity.pdbx_description
1 polymer ?
#
loop_
_entity_poly.entity_id
_entity_poly.type
_entity_poly.pdbx_seq_one_letter_code
_entity_poly.pdbx_strand_id
1 'polypeptide(L)'
;MQENAAVLFNRVRLFSTVSVSLAILTSLIFSDLLGSSSMSWQVIIAVIALALGIPHGALDHLVTLPKSEPKKMALFIIVYVAVAIVAVIGILKFNTVGFIVVLFMSAIHFGIGDAAFINELDKRSEGTKKLNRWFYIPAAGFTPVFIPLVNSASIEALASVNPALINWHQGFDSQILFTVSIFTLLAIGVMVFDKRYREALDLIVLLLLAHLAPPLIAFAVYFGCWHAMRHTARLTLSLPRCVENITQGMLRKAFSNAVIPGLPALIGTFVVAGLLALSGRDFTDEFFWMALVVVWALTVPHMAVTAKLDRAALT
;
A
#
# COMPACT_ATOMS: atom_id res chain seq x y z
N MET A 1 0.63 12.89 -25.16
CA MET A 1 0.06 12.31 -23.94
C MET A 1 0.75 10.99 -23.54
N GLN A 2 0.85 9.99 -24.42
CA GLN A 2 1.43 8.67 -24.07
C GLN A 2 2.88 8.77 -23.57
N GLU A 3 3.74 9.53 -24.26
CA GLU A 3 5.13 9.75 -23.86
C GLU A 3 5.23 10.45 -22.49
N ASN A 4 4.47 11.54 -22.28
CA ASN A 4 4.46 12.25 -21.00
C ASN A 4 3.99 11.36 -19.85
N ALA A 5 2.99 10.50 -20.07
CA ALA A 5 2.55 9.53 -19.09
C ALA A 5 3.64 8.50 -18.78
N ALA A 6 4.34 7.97 -19.79
CA ALA A 6 5.49 7.07 -19.60
C ALA A 6 6.59 7.74 -18.77
N VAL A 7 6.90 9.01 -19.03
CA VAL A 7 7.87 9.78 -18.23
C VAL A 7 7.41 9.91 -16.77
N LEU A 8 6.12 10.21 -16.53
CA LEU A 8 5.58 10.29 -15.17
C LEU A 8 5.74 8.95 -14.44
N PHE A 9 5.32 7.85 -15.06
CA PHE A 9 5.40 6.51 -14.47
C PHE A 9 6.85 6.09 -14.18
N ASN A 10 7.78 6.35 -15.10
CA ASN A 10 9.20 6.06 -14.88
C ASN A 10 9.79 6.90 -13.73
N ARG A 11 9.40 8.18 -13.57
CA ARG A 11 9.81 9.01 -12.43
C ARG A 11 9.27 8.48 -11.11
N VAL A 12 8.00 8.05 -11.08
CA VAL A 12 7.41 7.45 -9.88
C VAL A 12 8.09 6.13 -9.55
N ARG A 13 8.35 5.27 -10.54
CA ARG A 13 9.10 4.02 -10.33
C ARG A 13 10.49 4.27 -9.76
N LEU A 14 11.24 5.23 -10.34
CA LEU A 14 12.55 5.62 -9.84
C LEU A 14 12.47 6.13 -8.40
N PHE A 15 11.52 7.01 -8.10
CA PHE A 15 11.29 7.51 -6.74
C PHE A 15 11.03 6.36 -5.76
N SER A 16 10.14 5.43 -6.10
CA SER A 16 9.83 4.26 -5.27
C SER A 16 11.08 3.41 -5.00
N THR A 17 11.83 3.07 -6.05
CA THR A 17 13.06 2.26 -5.93
C THR A 17 14.13 2.96 -5.09
N VAL A 18 14.35 4.26 -5.32
CA VAL A 18 15.32 5.06 -4.55
C VAL A 18 14.92 5.17 -3.08
N SER A 19 13.63 5.45 -2.80
CA SER A 19 13.14 5.54 -1.41
C SER A 19 13.30 4.22 -0.65
N VAL A 20 12.98 3.09 -1.27
CA VAL A 20 13.19 1.77 -0.70
C VAL A 20 14.68 1.49 -0.48
N SER A 21 15.53 1.78 -1.46
CA SER A 21 16.98 1.58 -1.34
C SER A 21 17.59 2.44 -0.24
N LEU A 22 17.15 3.68 -0.11
CA LEU A 22 17.57 4.57 0.98
C LEU A 22 17.13 4.04 2.35
N ALA A 23 15.90 3.53 2.45
CA ALA A 23 15.42 2.93 3.69
C ALA A 23 16.24 1.69 4.10
N ILE A 24 16.61 0.83 3.14
CA ILE A 24 17.49 -0.32 3.37
C ILE A 24 18.86 0.15 3.86
N LEU A 25 19.49 1.09 3.15
CA LEU A 25 20.80 1.61 3.50
C LEU A 25 20.80 2.28 4.88
N THR A 26 19.79 3.09 5.15
CA THR A 26 19.60 3.74 6.45
C THR A 26 19.44 2.70 7.56
N SER A 27 18.63 1.67 7.32
CA SER A 27 18.45 0.57 8.30
C SER A 27 19.74 -0.20 8.58
N LEU A 28 20.58 -0.44 7.55
CA LEU A 28 21.86 -1.14 7.72
C LEU A 28 22.91 -0.28 8.44
N ILE A 29 22.98 1.02 8.13
CA ILE A 29 23.99 1.94 8.71
C ILE A 29 23.63 2.28 10.16
N PHE A 30 22.36 2.46 10.45
CA PHE A 30 21.86 2.92 11.74
C PHE A 30 21.13 1.83 12.53
N SER A 31 21.37 0.54 12.22
CA SER A 31 20.75 -0.58 12.93
C SER A 31 20.90 -0.49 14.44
N ASP A 32 22.06 -0.06 14.91
CA ASP A 32 22.36 0.09 16.34
C ASP A 32 21.70 1.34 16.98
N LEU A 33 21.51 2.40 16.18
CA LEU A 33 20.86 3.66 16.59
C LEU A 33 19.33 3.59 16.44
N LEU A 34 18.88 2.96 15.36
CA LEU A 34 17.46 2.82 15.00
C LEU A 34 16.87 1.52 15.53
N GLY A 35 17.68 0.67 16.15
CA GLY A 35 17.27 -0.60 16.74
C GLY A 35 16.21 -0.44 17.81
N SER A 36 15.76 -1.53 18.35
CA SER A 36 14.59 -1.75 19.22
C SER A 36 14.44 -0.82 20.44
N SER A 37 15.42 0.00 20.78
CA SER A 37 15.43 0.81 22.00
C SER A 37 14.38 1.94 22.03
N SER A 38 13.79 2.30 20.91
CA SER A 38 12.69 3.28 20.88
C SER A 38 11.72 2.98 19.73
N MET A 39 10.58 2.40 20.07
CA MET A 39 9.48 2.18 19.12
C MET A 39 8.86 3.49 18.60
N SER A 40 9.01 4.58 19.35
CA SER A 40 8.34 5.86 19.05
C SER A 40 8.68 6.44 17.68
N TRP A 41 9.94 6.38 17.24
CA TRP A 41 10.32 6.89 15.92
C TRP A 41 9.78 6.03 14.77
N GLN A 42 9.69 4.69 14.96
CA GLN A 42 9.10 3.79 13.98
C GLN A 42 7.61 4.08 13.80
N VAL A 43 6.89 4.30 14.91
CA VAL A 43 5.48 4.69 14.91
C VAL A 43 5.29 6.05 14.20
N ILE A 44 6.14 7.04 14.48
CA ILE A 44 6.06 8.35 13.80
C ILE A 44 6.22 8.18 12.29
N ILE A 45 7.20 7.41 11.82
CA ILE A 45 7.40 7.16 10.39
C ILE A 45 6.21 6.39 9.81
N ALA A 46 5.66 5.39 10.53
CA ALA A 46 4.49 4.67 10.08
C ALA A 46 3.26 5.58 9.93
N VAL A 47 3.04 6.51 10.87
CA VAL A 47 1.97 7.52 10.77
C VAL A 47 2.19 8.45 9.58
N ILE A 48 3.41 8.94 9.36
CA ILE A 48 3.75 9.76 8.19
C ILE A 48 3.46 9.00 6.88
N ALA A 49 3.82 7.73 6.82
CA ALA A 49 3.57 6.91 5.63
C ALA A 49 2.07 6.64 5.41
N LEU A 50 1.31 6.39 6.46
CA LEU A 50 -0.15 6.32 6.39
C LEU A 50 -0.73 7.64 5.86
N ALA A 51 -0.23 8.77 6.36
CA ALA A 51 -0.62 10.09 5.90
C ALA A 51 -0.33 10.33 4.41
N LEU A 52 0.80 9.82 3.90
CA LEU A 52 1.13 9.85 2.46
C LEU A 52 0.25 8.89 1.64
N GLY A 53 -0.13 7.77 2.25
CA GLY A 53 -0.91 6.72 1.60
C GLY A 53 -2.41 7.02 1.51
N ILE A 54 -3.03 7.50 2.59
CA ILE A 54 -4.50 7.68 2.69
C ILE A 54 -5.13 8.47 1.52
N PRO A 55 -4.54 9.57 1.02
CA PRO A 55 -5.14 10.35 -0.06
C PRO A 55 -5.42 9.57 -1.34
N HIS A 56 -4.66 8.51 -1.66
CA HIS A 56 -4.88 7.77 -2.90
C HIS A 56 -6.21 7.01 -2.90
N GLY A 57 -6.63 6.44 -1.77
CA GLY A 57 -7.92 5.72 -1.65
C GLY A 57 -9.12 6.64 -1.58
N ALA A 58 -8.93 7.88 -1.18
CA ALA A 58 -10.01 8.86 -1.04
C ALA A 58 -10.63 9.33 -2.39
N LEU A 59 -9.97 9.03 -3.51
CA LEU A 59 -10.40 9.44 -4.85
C LEU A 59 -11.32 8.43 -5.55
N ASP A 60 -11.64 7.32 -4.92
CA ASP A 60 -12.44 6.23 -5.48
C ASP A 60 -13.76 6.71 -6.10
N HIS A 61 -14.44 7.63 -5.42
CA HIS A 61 -15.68 8.22 -5.90
C HIS A 61 -15.51 9.05 -7.19
N LEU A 62 -14.36 9.72 -7.37
CA LEU A 62 -14.07 10.54 -8.54
C LEU A 62 -13.70 9.69 -9.76
N VAL A 63 -13.15 8.50 -9.54
CA VAL A 63 -12.74 7.57 -10.61
C VAL A 63 -13.91 6.69 -11.05
N THR A 64 -14.86 6.43 -10.13
CA THR A 64 -15.95 5.47 -10.37
C THR A 64 -17.16 6.11 -11.03
N LEU A 65 -17.50 7.34 -10.66
CA LEU A 65 -18.75 7.99 -11.06
C LEU A 65 -18.55 9.38 -11.65
N PRO A 66 -19.31 9.74 -12.72
CA PRO A 66 -19.34 11.11 -13.22
C PRO A 66 -19.94 12.05 -12.17
N LYS A 67 -19.38 13.26 -12.03
CA LYS A 67 -19.91 14.30 -11.15
C LYS A 67 -21.33 14.75 -11.49
N SER A 68 -21.80 14.46 -12.70
CA SER A 68 -23.14 14.79 -13.18
C SER A 68 -24.28 13.95 -12.57
N GLU A 69 -23.97 12.92 -11.78
CA GLU A 69 -24.96 12.01 -11.21
C GLU A 69 -24.99 12.04 -9.67
N PRO A 70 -25.50 13.13 -9.03
CA PRO A 70 -25.39 13.32 -7.58
C PRO A 70 -26.11 12.26 -6.76
N LYS A 71 -27.22 11.69 -7.25
CA LYS A 71 -27.95 10.61 -6.56
C LYS A 71 -27.13 9.31 -6.53
N LYS A 72 -26.50 8.94 -7.65
CA LYS A 72 -25.63 7.76 -7.69
C LYS A 72 -24.38 7.96 -6.83
N MET A 73 -23.84 9.19 -6.84
CA MET A 73 -22.70 9.55 -5.97
C MET A 73 -23.07 9.42 -4.49
N ALA A 74 -24.22 9.94 -4.07
CA ALA A 74 -24.69 9.81 -2.69
C ALA A 74 -24.88 8.32 -2.30
N LEU A 75 -25.51 7.53 -3.16
CA LEU A 75 -25.68 6.09 -2.93
C LEU A 75 -24.32 5.37 -2.82
N PHE A 76 -23.38 5.69 -3.70
CA PHE A 76 -22.02 5.13 -3.66
C PHE A 76 -21.33 5.43 -2.31
N ILE A 77 -21.37 6.69 -1.85
CA ILE A 77 -20.77 7.09 -0.58
C ILE A 77 -21.45 6.36 0.59
N ILE A 78 -22.79 6.26 0.60
CA ILE A 78 -23.53 5.55 1.65
C ILE A 78 -23.09 4.08 1.70
N VAL A 79 -23.04 3.39 0.56
CA VAL A 79 -22.64 1.98 0.50
C VAL A 79 -21.17 1.83 0.92
N TYR A 80 -20.29 2.70 0.44
CA TYR A 80 -18.86 2.71 0.80
C TYR A 80 -18.66 2.84 2.31
N VAL A 81 -19.33 3.80 2.94
CA VAL A 81 -19.26 4.03 4.39
C VAL A 81 -19.90 2.86 5.16
N ALA A 82 -21.01 2.33 4.70
CA ALA A 82 -21.66 1.19 5.34
C ALA A 82 -20.75 -0.06 5.34
N VAL A 83 -20.06 -0.35 4.23
CA VAL A 83 -19.08 -1.44 4.14
C VAL A 83 -17.91 -1.19 5.10
N ALA A 84 -17.39 0.04 5.17
CA ALA A 84 -16.33 0.39 6.09
C ALA A 84 -16.76 0.23 7.57
N ILE A 85 -17.97 0.64 7.93
CA ILE A 85 -18.50 0.44 9.30
C ILE A 85 -18.60 -1.04 9.64
N VAL A 86 -19.14 -1.88 8.74
CA VAL A 86 -19.19 -3.33 8.93
C VAL A 86 -17.78 -3.92 9.11
N ALA A 87 -16.81 -3.44 8.34
CA ALA A 87 -15.42 -3.87 8.47
C ALA A 87 -14.82 -3.44 9.83
N VAL A 88 -15.05 -2.21 10.31
CA VAL A 88 -14.64 -1.76 11.66
C VAL A 88 -15.20 -2.72 12.72
N ILE A 89 -16.51 -2.97 12.70
CA ILE A 89 -17.17 -3.86 13.67
C ILE A 89 -16.56 -5.26 13.60
N GLY A 90 -16.33 -5.78 12.39
CA GLY A 90 -15.75 -7.11 12.18
C GLY A 90 -14.32 -7.22 12.74
N ILE A 91 -13.48 -6.24 12.47
CA ILE A 91 -12.08 -6.19 12.95
C ILE A 91 -12.05 -6.07 14.48
N LEU A 92 -12.86 -5.18 15.07
CA LEU A 92 -12.91 -5.01 16.52
C LEU A 92 -13.49 -6.22 17.25
N LYS A 93 -14.46 -6.91 16.65
CA LYS A 93 -15.07 -8.11 17.26
C LYS A 93 -14.18 -9.35 17.14
N PHE A 94 -13.42 -9.48 16.05
CA PHE A 94 -12.61 -10.64 15.72
C PHE A 94 -11.15 -10.24 15.44
N ASN A 95 -10.50 -9.58 16.40
CA ASN A 95 -9.18 -8.93 16.23
C ASN A 95 -8.19 -9.74 15.36
N THR A 96 -7.85 -10.96 15.76
CA THR A 96 -6.88 -11.80 15.04
C THR A 96 -7.38 -12.23 13.67
N VAL A 97 -8.64 -12.67 13.55
CA VAL A 97 -9.21 -13.10 12.26
C VAL A 97 -9.36 -11.91 11.32
N GLY A 98 -9.86 -10.78 11.84
CA GLY A 98 -9.97 -9.53 11.07
C GLY A 98 -8.60 -9.08 10.55
N PHE A 99 -7.58 -9.14 11.38
CA PHE A 99 -6.21 -8.84 11.00
C PHE A 99 -5.70 -9.76 9.88
N ILE A 100 -5.83 -11.09 10.04
CA ILE A 100 -5.42 -12.06 9.01
C ILE A 100 -6.13 -11.79 7.67
N VAL A 101 -7.44 -11.57 7.70
CA VAL A 101 -8.21 -11.25 6.48
C VAL A 101 -7.69 -9.99 5.82
N VAL A 102 -7.44 -8.93 6.59
CA VAL A 102 -6.89 -7.67 6.07
C VAL A 102 -5.49 -7.87 5.48
N LEU A 103 -4.62 -8.66 6.11
CA LEU A 103 -3.28 -8.96 5.58
C LEU A 103 -3.35 -9.63 4.22
N PHE A 104 -4.16 -10.70 4.07
CA PHE A 104 -4.31 -11.38 2.79
C PHE A 104 -4.93 -10.48 1.72
N MET A 105 -5.98 -9.75 2.06
CA MET A 105 -6.61 -8.80 1.14
C MET A 105 -5.60 -7.73 0.69
N SER A 106 -4.85 -7.15 1.62
CA SER A 106 -3.83 -6.14 1.32
C SER A 106 -2.73 -6.69 0.43
N ALA A 107 -2.21 -7.89 0.72
CA ALA A 107 -1.17 -8.52 -0.10
C ALA A 107 -1.65 -8.75 -1.54
N ILE A 108 -2.86 -9.27 -1.72
CA ILE A 108 -3.45 -9.49 -3.05
C ILE A 108 -3.63 -8.14 -3.77
N HIS A 109 -4.22 -7.15 -3.10
CA HIS A 109 -4.46 -5.83 -3.66
C HIS A 109 -3.15 -5.14 -4.08
N PHE A 110 -2.15 -5.16 -3.22
CA PHE A 110 -0.86 -4.52 -3.48
C PHE A 110 -0.15 -5.16 -4.67
N GLY A 111 -0.12 -6.50 -4.72
CA GLY A 111 0.50 -7.21 -5.85
C GLY A 111 -0.22 -6.96 -7.17
N ILE A 112 -1.57 -6.98 -7.18
CA ILE A 112 -2.38 -6.67 -8.37
C ILE A 112 -2.16 -5.22 -8.80
N GLY A 113 -2.21 -4.27 -7.87
CA GLY A 113 -2.00 -2.85 -8.13
C GLY A 113 -0.62 -2.55 -8.73
N ASP A 114 0.42 -3.23 -8.23
CA ASP A 114 1.78 -3.10 -8.75
C ASP A 114 1.92 -3.69 -10.16
N ALA A 115 1.36 -4.87 -10.40
CA ALA A 115 1.31 -5.48 -11.74
C ALA A 115 0.52 -4.62 -12.74
N ALA A 116 -0.57 -3.99 -12.30
CA ALA A 116 -1.35 -3.08 -13.12
C ALA A 116 -0.55 -1.81 -13.47
N PHE A 117 0.20 -1.23 -12.51
CA PHE A 117 1.10 -0.11 -12.77
C PHE A 117 2.15 -0.44 -13.83
N ILE A 118 2.79 -1.63 -13.73
CA ILE A 118 3.77 -2.09 -14.71
C ILE A 118 3.12 -2.29 -16.07
N ASN A 119 1.94 -2.93 -16.13
CA ASN A 119 1.26 -3.17 -17.41
C ASN A 119 0.83 -1.86 -18.10
N GLU A 120 0.42 -0.86 -17.33
CA GLU A 120 0.13 0.48 -17.86
C GLU A 120 1.38 1.20 -18.37
N LEU A 121 2.54 0.98 -17.74
CA LEU A 121 3.83 1.48 -18.22
C LEU A 121 4.24 0.74 -19.51
N ASP A 122 4.13 -0.60 -19.54
CA ASP A 122 4.47 -1.42 -20.71
C ASP A 122 3.65 -1.05 -21.95
N LYS A 123 2.34 -0.77 -21.79
CA LYS A 123 1.48 -0.29 -22.88
C LYS A 123 1.97 1.03 -23.52
N ARG A 124 2.89 1.74 -22.87
CA ARG A 124 3.47 3.02 -23.31
C ARG A 124 4.95 2.91 -23.68
N SER A 125 5.52 1.72 -23.58
CA SER A 125 6.90 1.42 -23.91
C SER A 125 6.93 0.33 -24.97
N GLU A 126 7.65 0.55 -26.06
CA GLU A 126 7.77 -0.45 -27.12
C GLU A 126 8.66 -1.62 -26.71
N GLY A 127 8.34 -2.83 -27.15
CA GLY A 127 9.22 -3.99 -27.12
C GLY A 127 9.34 -4.75 -25.79
N THR A 128 8.47 -4.50 -24.81
CA THR A 128 8.47 -5.26 -23.55
C THR A 128 7.74 -6.58 -23.68
N LYS A 129 8.33 -7.66 -23.15
CA LYS A 129 7.65 -8.95 -23.01
C LYS A 129 6.50 -8.83 -21.99
N LYS A 130 5.45 -9.61 -22.18
CA LYS A 130 4.32 -9.66 -21.25
C LYS A 130 4.80 -10.10 -19.85
N LEU A 131 4.33 -9.38 -18.81
CA LEU A 131 4.62 -9.70 -17.42
C LEU A 131 4.04 -11.07 -17.04
N ASN A 132 4.83 -11.94 -16.44
CA ASN A 132 4.35 -13.20 -15.86
C ASN A 132 3.66 -12.91 -14.50
N ARG A 133 2.36 -12.63 -14.55
CA ARG A 133 1.55 -12.18 -13.42
C ARG A 133 1.42 -13.23 -12.32
N TRP A 134 1.43 -14.52 -12.67
CA TRP A 134 1.28 -15.61 -11.70
C TRP A 134 2.44 -15.65 -10.69
N PHE A 135 3.63 -15.26 -11.10
CA PHE A 135 4.79 -15.14 -10.24
C PHE A 135 4.92 -13.74 -9.64
N TYR A 136 4.69 -12.69 -10.44
CA TYR A 136 4.93 -11.33 -10.01
C TYR A 136 3.94 -10.86 -8.93
N ILE A 137 2.63 -11.07 -9.14
CA ILE A 137 1.58 -10.57 -8.23
C ILE A 137 1.76 -11.10 -6.80
N PRO A 138 1.88 -12.43 -6.56
CA PRO A 138 2.09 -12.92 -5.20
C PRO A 138 3.41 -12.43 -4.60
N ALA A 139 4.50 -12.42 -5.36
CA ALA A 139 5.79 -11.95 -4.86
C ALA A 139 5.75 -10.47 -4.45
N ALA A 140 5.24 -9.57 -5.32
CA ALA A 140 5.17 -8.14 -5.06
C ALA A 140 4.21 -7.79 -3.90
N GLY A 141 3.19 -8.62 -3.66
CA GLY A 141 2.20 -8.35 -2.62
C GLY A 141 2.53 -9.01 -1.28
N PHE A 142 2.85 -10.30 -1.25
CA PHE A 142 3.06 -11.02 0.01
C PHE A 142 4.40 -10.66 0.68
N THR A 143 5.44 -10.40 -0.08
CA THR A 143 6.77 -10.07 0.46
C THR A 143 6.73 -8.87 1.42
N PRO A 144 6.26 -7.68 1.01
CA PRO A 144 6.29 -6.50 1.88
C PRO A 144 5.24 -6.53 3.00
N VAL A 145 4.25 -7.43 2.92
CA VAL A 145 3.19 -7.53 3.93
C VAL A 145 3.53 -8.57 4.99
N PHE A 146 3.90 -9.79 4.57
CA PHE A 146 4.05 -10.92 5.50
C PHE A 146 5.43 -11.00 6.14
N ILE A 147 6.51 -10.79 5.38
CA ILE A 147 7.87 -10.96 5.91
C ILE A 147 8.15 -10.03 7.09
N PRO A 148 7.85 -8.71 7.04
CA PRO A 148 8.06 -7.84 8.19
C PRO A 148 7.26 -8.26 9.43
N LEU A 149 6.07 -8.84 9.24
CA LEU A 149 5.18 -9.21 10.35
C LEU A 149 5.53 -10.54 11.03
N VAL A 150 6.31 -11.40 10.39
CA VAL A 150 6.82 -12.66 11.00
C VAL A 150 8.24 -12.52 11.51
N ASN A 151 8.86 -11.35 11.36
CA ASN A 151 10.15 -11.06 11.98
C ASN A 151 9.98 -10.92 13.49
N SER A 152 10.94 -11.45 14.28
CA SER A 152 10.91 -11.35 15.76
C SER A 152 10.80 -9.90 16.25
N ALA A 153 11.39 -8.94 15.54
CA ALA A 153 11.27 -7.52 15.84
C ALA A 153 9.82 -6.97 15.68
N SER A 154 8.92 -7.70 15.00
CA SER A 154 7.52 -7.30 14.88
C SER A 154 6.71 -7.53 16.16
N ILE A 155 7.17 -8.39 17.06
CA ILE A 155 6.48 -8.70 18.32
C ILE A 155 6.27 -7.43 19.14
N GLU A 156 7.33 -6.63 19.31
CA GLU A 156 7.25 -5.36 20.04
C GLU A 156 6.36 -4.34 19.33
N ALA A 157 6.45 -4.26 17.99
CA ALA A 157 5.60 -3.39 17.18
C ALA A 157 4.12 -3.78 17.27
N LEU A 158 3.79 -5.08 17.20
CA LEU A 158 2.43 -5.56 17.35
C LEU A 158 1.91 -5.40 18.77
N ALA A 159 2.76 -5.64 19.78
CA ALA A 159 2.43 -5.44 21.18
C ALA A 159 2.07 -3.98 21.49
N SER A 160 2.78 -3.01 20.90
CA SER A 160 2.52 -1.58 21.06
C SER A 160 1.22 -1.13 20.39
N VAL A 161 0.72 -1.89 19.41
CA VAL A 161 -0.53 -1.58 18.71
C VAL A 161 -1.71 -2.34 19.31
N ASN A 162 -1.62 -3.67 19.37
CA ASN A 162 -2.63 -4.53 19.98
C ASN A 162 -2.01 -5.89 20.34
N PRO A 163 -1.84 -6.21 21.64
CA PRO A 163 -1.22 -7.47 22.10
C PRO A 163 -1.92 -8.74 21.58
N ALA A 164 -3.22 -8.67 21.24
CA ALA A 164 -3.96 -9.80 20.67
C ALA A 164 -3.42 -10.24 19.30
N LEU A 165 -2.62 -9.40 18.63
CA LEU A 165 -2.07 -9.68 17.31
C LEU A 165 -0.70 -10.37 17.35
N ILE A 166 -0.04 -10.46 18.51
CA ILE A 166 1.33 -11.00 18.62
C ILE A 166 1.42 -12.41 18.01
N ASN A 167 0.44 -13.26 18.29
CA ASN A 167 0.42 -14.65 17.84
C ASN A 167 -0.51 -14.88 16.63
N TRP A 168 -0.68 -13.87 15.77
CA TRP A 168 -1.56 -13.97 14.60
C TRP A 168 -1.21 -15.15 13.68
N HIS A 169 0.07 -15.49 13.58
CA HIS A 169 0.62 -16.57 12.75
C HIS A 169 0.52 -17.97 13.39
N GLN A 170 0.06 -18.09 14.65
CA GLN A 170 -0.17 -19.36 15.36
C GLN A 170 1.03 -20.32 15.33
N GLY A 171 2.26 -19.80 15.36
CA GLY A 171 3.50 -20.59 15.32
C GLY A 171 3.97 -20.96 13.92
N PHE A 172 3.32 -20.46 12.83
CA PHE A 172 3.75 -20.69 11.45
C PHE A 172 4.69 -19.60 10.90
N ASP A 173 5.28 -18.76 11.76
CA ASP A 173 6.19 -17.67 11.41
C ASP A 173 7.33 -18.12 10.49
N SER A 174 8.05 -19.16 10.85
CA SER A 174 9.17 -19.68 10.06
C SER A 174 8.72 -20.25 8.72
N GLN A 175 7.58 -20.94 8.67
CA GLN A 175 7.02 -21.48 7.43
C GLN A 175 6.54 -20.37 6.49
N ILE A 176 5.90 -19.33 7.03
CA ILE A 176 5.48 -18.16 6.27
C ILE A 176 6.72 -17.45 5.69
N LEU A 177 7.72 -17.15 6.55
CA LEU A 177 8.96 -16.51 6.14
C LEU A 177 9.65 -17.29 5.02
N PHE A 178 9.84 -18.59 5.21
CA PHE A 178 10.48 -19.46 4.21
C PHE A 178 9.68 -19.50 2.91
N THR A 179 8.37 -19.76 2.98
CA THR A 179 7.52 -19.92 1.80
C THR A 179 7.48 -18.65 0.96
N VAL A 180 7.24 -17.48 1.60
CA VAL A 180 7.18 -16.20 0.90
C VAL A 180 8.53 -15.83 0.30
N SER A 181 9.63 -16.02 1.05
CA SER A 181 10.98 -15.71 0.57
C SER A 181 11.38 -16.59 -0.63
N ILE A 182 11.17 -17.90 -0.55
CA ILE A 182 11.49 -18.82 -1.65
C ILE A 182 10.62 -18.52 -2.87
N PHE A 183 9.32 -18.30 -2.70
CA PHE A 183 8.46 -17.96 -3.82
C PHE A 183 8.91 -16.65 -4.51
N THR A 184 9.34 -15.65 -3.72
CA THR A 184 9.85 -14.39 -4.27
C THR A 184 11.16 -14.57 -5.01
N LEU A 185 12.08 -15.41 -4.51
CA LEU A 185 13.31 -15.73 -5.22
C LEU A 185 13.02 -16.46 -6.54
N LEU A 186 12.06 -17.39 -6.56
CA LEU A 186 11.61 -18.03 -7.80
C LEU A 186 11.00 -17.02 -8.78
N ALA A 187 10.17 -16.09 -8.29
CA ALA A 187 9.61 -15.03 -9.11
C ALA A 187 10.70 -14.11 -9.70
N ILE A 188 11.73 -13.76 -8.92
CA ILE A 188 12.91 -13.03 -9.42
C ILE A 188 13.58 -13.83 -10.55
N GLY A 189 13.81 -15.12 -10.34
CA GLY A 189 14.37 -16.02 -11.39
C GLY A 189 13.54 -16.02 -12.67
N VAL A 190 12.22 -16.11 -12.56
CA VAL A 190 11.29 -16.02 -13.71
C VAL A 190 11.41 -14.67 -14.41
N MET A 191 11.45 -13.54 -13.65
CA MET A 191 11.61 -12.21 -14.25
C MET A 191 12.95 -12.08 -15.00
N VAL A 192 14.04 -12.60 -14.45
CA VAL A 192 15.36 -12.62 -15.10
C VAL A 192 15.31 -13.47 -16.39
N PHE A 193 14.73 -14.66 -16.35
CA PHE A 193 14.56 -15.54 -17.50
C PHE A 193 13.73 -14.86 -18.61
N ASP A 194 12.67 -14.16 -18.25
CA ASP A 194 11.83 -13.38 -19.16
C ASP A 194 12.50 -12.07 -19.63
N LYS A 195 13.75 -11.79 -19.21
CA LYS A 195 14.50 -10.54 -19.47
C LYS A 195 13.81 -9.28 -18.93
N ARG A 196 12.98 -9.44 -17.89
CA ARG A 196 12.29 -8.39 -17.17
C ARG A 196 13.14 -7.91 -15.97
N TYR A 197 14.35 -7.42 -16.26
CA TYR A 197 15.36 -7.09 -15.25
C TYR A 197 14.91 -5.97 -14.28
N ARG A 198 14.07 -5.04 -14.76
CA ARG A 198 13.53 -3.97 -13.89
C ARG A 198 12.54 -4.53 -12.86
N GLU A 199 11.71 -5.48 -13.25
CA GLU A 199 10.76 -6.16 -12.36
C GLU A 199 11.48 -7.13 -11.41
N ALA A 200 12.54 -7.77 -11.88
CA ALA A 200 13.43 -8.54 -11.01
C ALA A 200 14.06 -7.63 -9.93
N LEU A 201 14.56 -6.44 -10.31
CA LEU A 201 15.09 -5.45 -9.37
C LEU A 201 14.01 -4.97 -8.39
N ASP A 202 12.80 -4.69 -8.86
CA ASP A 202 11.67 -4.30 -8.00
C ASP A 202 11.44 -5.36 -6.90
N LEU A 203 11.40 -6.65 -7.26
CA LEU A 203 11.22 -7.74 -6.30
C LEU A 203 12.43 -7.90 -5.37
N ILE A 204 13.65 -7.74 -5.87
CA ILE A 204 14.88 -7.78 -5.04
C ILE A 204 14.84 -6.69 -3.97
N VAL A 205 14.56 -5.44 -4.34
CA VAL A 205 14.56 -4.34 -3.36
C VAL A 205 13.42 -4.49 -2.35
N LEU A 206 12.26 -5.03 -2.75
CA LEU A 206 11.18 -5.33 -1.83
C LEU A 206 11.54 -6.47 -0.87
N LEU A 207 12.21 -7.51 -1.35
CA LEU A 207 12.68 -8.62 -0.52
C LEU A 207 13.72 -8.14 0.51
N LEU A 208 14.68 -7.32 0.07
CA LEU A 208 15.69 -6.73 0.95
C LEU A 208 15.07 -5.79 1.97
N LEU A 209 14.11 -4.93 1.57
CA LEU A 209 13.39 -4.06 2.49
C LEU A 209 12.70 -4.88 3.58
N ALA A 210 11.98 -5.92 3.18
CA ALA A 210 11.20 -6.74 4.10
C ALA A 210 12.04 -7.50 5.12
N HIS A 211 13.27 -7.88 4.76
CA HIS A 211 14.19 -8.61 5.65
C HIS A 211 15.10 -7.71 6.48
N LEU A 212 15.52 -6.55 5.95
CA LEU A 212 16.61 -5.76 6.54
C LEU A 212 16.12 -4.52 7.29
N ALA A 213 14.94 -3.99 6.93
CA ALA A 213 14.40 -2.84 7.62
C ALA A 213 13.55 -3.26 8.84
N PRO A 214 13.51 -2.45 9.91
CA PRO A 214 12.58 -2.66 11.01
C PRO A 214 11.13 -2.75 10.49
N PRO A 215 10.28 -3.60 11.08
CA PRO A 215 8.97 -3.94 10.52
C PRO A 215 8.06 -2.74 10.20
N LEU A 216 7.97 -1.77 11.11
CA LEU A 216 7.16 -0.57 10.87
C LEU A 216 7.75 0.32 9.77
N ILE A 217 9.07 0.39 9.65
CA ILE A 217 9.75 1.14 8.57
C ILE A 217 9.53 0.44 7.22
N ALA A 218 9.68 -0.90 7.18
CA ALA A 218 9.43 -1.68 5.97
C ALA A 218 8.00 -1.45 5.46
N PHE A 219 7.00 -1.55 6.35
CA PHE A 219 5.60 -1.26 6.03
C PHE A 219 5.40 0.18 5.56
N ALA A 220 5.94 1.16 6.31
CA ALA A 220 5.77 2.58 6.03
C ALA A 220 6.30 2.99 4.67
N VAL A 221 7.53 2.60 4.36
CA VAL A 221 8.19 2.94 3.09
C VAL A 221 7.52 2.21 1.93
N TYR A 222 7.17 0.94 2.11
CA TYR A 222 6.43 0.20 1.10
C TYR A 222 5.07 0.85 0.81
N PHE A 223 4.26 1.07 1.86
CA PHE A 223 2.91 1.62 1.67
C PHE A 223 2.94 3.04 1.10
N GLY A 224 3.70 3.96 1.71
CA GLY A 224 3.71 5.37 1.32
C GLY A 224 4.50 5.65 0.05
N CYS A 225 5.73 5.13 -0.05
CA CYS A 225 6.65 5.48 -1.14
C CYS A 225 6.59 4.53 -2.34
N TRP A 226 6.02 3.33 -2.17
CA TRP A 226 5.89 2.37 -3.26
C TRP A 226 4.44 2.24 -3.72
N HIS A 227 3.58 1.61 -2.91
CA HIS A 227 2.20 1.32 -3.30
C HIS A 227 1.40 2.58 -3.60
N ALA A 228 1.31 3.51 -2.65
CA ALA A 228 0.48 4.71 -2.81
C ALA A 228 0.96 5.62 -3.95
N MET A 229 2.28 5.76 -4.13
CA MET A 229 2.85 6.57 -5.22
C MET A 229 2.54 5.97 -6.59
N ARG A 230 2.70 4.64 -6.75
CA ARG A 230 2.40 3.93 -7.99
C ARG A 230 0.90 3.97 -8.29
N HIS A 231 0.07 3.75 -7.28
CA HIS A 231 -1.39 3.85 -7.44
C HIS A 231 -1.82 5.29 -7.82
N THR A 232 -1.28 6.31 -7.15
CA THR A 232 -1.54 7.72 -7.48
C THR A 232 -1.16 8.05 -8.94
N ALA A 233 -0.02 7.54 -9.42
CA ALA A 233 0.35 7.70 -10.83
C ALA A 233 -0.72 7.14 -11.76
N ARG A 234 -1.30 5.98 -11.46
CA ARG A 234 -2.39 5.36 -12.23
C ARG A 234 -3.65 6.22 -12.20
N LEU A 235 -4.01 6.79 -11.06
CA LEU A 235 -5.16 7.70 -10.93
C LEU A 235 -5.04 8.93 -11.85
N THR A 236 -3.82 9.41 -12.14
CA THR A 236 -3.62 10.54 -13.07
C THR A 236 -4.13 10.27 -14.48
N LEU A 237 -4.25 8.99 -14.87
CA LEU A 237 -4.77 8.59 -16.19
C LEU A 237 -6.30 8.61 -16.25
N SER A 238 -6.97 8.59 -15.09
CA SER A 238 -8.43 8.51 -14.98
C SER A 238 -9.09 9.85 -14.65
N LEU A 239 -8.34 10.78 -14.07
CA LEU A 239 -8.86 12.08 -13.63
C LEU A 239 -8.72 13.13 -14.74
N PRO A 240 -9.82 13.76 -15.23
CA PRO A 240 -9.79 14.65 -16.39
C PRO A 240 -8.76 15.77 -16.29
N ARG A 241 -8.66 16.46 -15.13
CA ARG A 241 -7.68 17.53 -14.89
C ARG A 241 -6.23 17.02 -14.92
N CYS A 242 -6.00 15.77 -14.50
CA CYS A 242 -4.67 15.16 -14.54
C CYS A 242 -4.29 14.82 -15.98
N VAL A 243 -5.22 14.25 -16.75
CA VAL A 243 -5.05 13.93 -18.18
C VAL A 243 -4.70 15.19 -18.98
N GLU A 244 -5.41 16.30 -18.74
CA GLU A 244 -5.11 17.59 -19.37
C GLU A 244 -3.67 18.05 -19.05
N ASN A 245 -3.27 18.04 -17.77
CA ASN A 245 -1.93 18.42 -17.36
C ASN A 245 -0.84 17.49 -17.93
N ILE A 246 -1.09 16.20 -18.03
CA ILE A 246 -0.16 15.25 -18.69
C ILE A 246 -0.01 15.62 -20.16
N THR A 247 -1.11 15.91 -20.86
CA THR A 247 -1.08 16.28 -22.27
C THR A 247 -0.24 17.54 -22.49
N GLN A 248 -0.33 18.51 -21.57
CA GLN A 248 0.45 19.75 -21.58
C GLN A 248 1.89 19.61 -21.05
N GLY A 249 2.32 18.40 -20.64
CA GLY A 249 3.66 18.16 -20.09
C GLY A 249 3.84 18.62 -18.63
N MET A 250 2.79 19.09 -17.96
CA MET A 250 2.81 19.59 -16.58
C MET A 250 2.73 18.44 -15.55
N LEU A 251 3.71 17.52 -15.55
CA LEU A 251 3.64 16.26 -14.83
C LEU A 251 3.53 16.41 -13.30
N ARG A 252 4.23 17.40 -12.72
CA ARG A 252 4.13 17.68 -11.26
C ARG A 252 2.70 18.12 -10.90
N LYS A 253 2.11 19.00 -11.70
CA LYS A 253 0.73 19.48 -11.49
C LYS A 253 -0.28 18.35 -11.68
N ALA A 254 -0.08 17.46 -12.66
CA ALA A 254 -0.90 16.27 -12.84
C ALA A 254 -0.89 15.39 -11.58
N PHE A 255 0.29 15.10 -11.02
CA PHE A 255 0.43 14.29 -9.82
C PHE A 255 -0.20 14.97 -8.58
N SER A 256 0.09 16.27 -8.36
CA SER A 256 -0.51 17.03 -7.25
C SER A 256 -2.05 17.06 -7.33
N ASN A 257 -2.63 17.19 -8.52
CA ASN A 257 -4.07 17.14 -8.71
C ASN A 257 -4.70 15.77 -8.42
N ALA A 258 -3.89 14.71 -8.40
CA ALA A 258 -4.31 13.38 -7.94
C ALA A 258 -4.13 13.16 -6.43
N VAL A 259 -3.42 14.04 -5.71
CA VAL A 259 -3.20 13.92 -4.25
C VAL A 259 -4.11 14.87 -3.47
N ILE A 260 -4.12 16.16 -3.86
CA ILE A 260 -4.77 17.23 -3.08
C ILE A 260 -6.25 16.95 -2.75
N PRO A 261 -7.09 16.44 -3.67
CA PRO A 261 -8.49 16.18 -3.36
C PRO A 261 -8.71 15.07 -2.32
N GLY A 262 -7.69 14.23 -2.08
CA GLY A 262 -7.72 13.19 -1.04
C GLY A 262 -7.31 13.65 0.37
N LEU A 263 -6.70 14.83 0.51
CA LEU A 263 -6.23 15.33 1.80
C LEU A 263 -7.35 15.49 2.87
N PRO A 264 -8.58 15.89 2.55
CA PRO A 264 -9.66 15.92 3.55
C PRO A 264 -9.96 14.55 4.18
N ALA A 265 -9.80 13.46 3.44
CA ALA A 265 -10.01 12.12 3.99
C ALA A 265 -8.92 11.74 5.01
N LEU A 266 -7.71 12.24 4.85
CA LEU A 266 -6.64 12.07 5.84
C LEU A 266 -7.08 12.68 7.18
N ILE A 267 -7.57 13.93 7.17
CA ILE A 267 -8.07 14.61 8.38
C ILE A 267 -9.24 13.81 8.96
N GLY A 268 -10.22 13.42 8.12
CA GLY A 268 -11.37 12.62 8.53
C GLY A 268 -10.97 11.30 9.19
N THR A 269 -10.00 10.58 8.63
CA THR A 269 -9.49 9.31 9.20
C THR A 269 -8.93 9.50 10.60
N PHE A 270 -8.10 10.53 10.82
CA PHE A 270 -7.54 10.78 12.15
C PHE A 270 -8.58 11.31 13.14
N VAL A 271 -9.56 12.11 12.69
CA VAL A 271 -10.67 12.56 13.54
C VAL A 271 -11.51 11.35 13.98
N VAL A 272 -11.90 10.47 13.07
CA VAL A 272 -12.68 9.26 13.40
C VAL A 272 -11.89 8.35 14.34
N ALA A 273 -10.61 8.11 14.06
CA ALA A 273 -9.75 7.32 14.94
C ALA A 273 -9.66 7.93 16.35
N GLY A 274 -9.52 9.26 16.46
CA GLY A 274 -9.51 9.96 17.74
C GLY A 274 -10.84 9.85 18.50
N LEU A 275 -11.96 9.98 17.80
CA LEU A 275 -13.29 9.82 18.43
C LEU A 275 -13.53 8.39 18.93
N LEU A 276 -13.07 7.38 18.18
CA LEU A 276 -13.14 5.99 18.62
C LEU A 276 -12.24 5.73 19.82
N ALA A 277 -11.01 6.26 19.83
CA ALA A 277 -10.10 6.14 20.96
C ALA A 277 -10.61 6.84 22.23
N LEU A 278 -11.26 8.00 22.11
CA LEU A 278 -11.90 8.69 23.23
C LEU A 278 -13.06 7.90 23.84
N SER A 279 -13.63 6.96 23.12
CA SER A 279 -14.66 6.06 23.68
C SER A 279 -14.05 4.92 24.50
N GLY A 280 -12.72 4.71 24.42
CA GLY A 280 -11.95 3.74 25.21
C GLY A 280 -11.43 4.32 26.52
N ARG A 281 -10.68 3.49 27.29
CA ARG A 281 -10.20 3.89 28.63
C ARG A 281 -8.84 4.61 28.60
N ASP A 282 -7.98 4.33 27.60
CA ASP A 282 -6.62 4.90 27.47
C ASP A 282 -6.39 5.46 26.07
N PHE A 283 -6.47 6.80 25.94
CA PHE A 283 -6.45 7.48 24.64
C PHE A 283 -5.17 7.21 23.84
N THR A 284 -4.01 7.19 24.48
CA THR A 284 -2.72 7.09 23.77
C THR A 284 -2.51 5.69 23.14
N ASP A 285 -2.82 4.64 23.86
CA ASP A 285 -2.57 3.25 23.43
C ASP A 285 -3.64 2.80 22.45
N GLU A 286 -4.89 3.23 22.63
CA GLU A 286 -5.99 2.88 21.73
C GLU A 286 -6.01 3.68 20.43
N PHE A 287 -5.44 4.90 20.40
CA PHE A 287 -5.46 5.74 19.21
C PHE A 287 -4.82 5.09 18.00
N PHE A 288 -3.64 4.50 18.15
CA PHE A 288 -2.94 3.84 17.04
C PHE A 288 -3.68 2.61 16.55
N TRP A 289 -4.21 1.81 17.46
CA TRP A 289 -5.05 0.68 17.12
C TRP A 289 -6.28 1.11 16.33
N MET A 290 -7.02 2.10 16.82
CA MET A 290 -8.21 2.61 16.14
C MET A 290 -7.88 3.26 14.81
N ALA A 291 -6.77 3.98 14.68
CA ALA A 291 -6.32 4.54 13.41
C ALA A 291 -6.06 3.43 12.37
N LEU A 292 -5.39 2.35 12.76
CA LEU A 292 -5.16 1.20 11.90
C LEU A 292 -6.47 0.50 11.52
N VAL A 293 -7.37 0.27 12.48
CA VAL A 293 -8.70 -0.34 12.22
C VAL A 293 -9.48 0.49 11.21
N VAL A 294 -9.49 1.82 11.33
CA VAL A 294 -10.18 2.70 10.38
C VAL A 294 -9.54 2.62 8.99
N VAL A 295 -8.21 2.66 8.90
CA VAL A 295 -7.49 2.53 7.62
C VAL A 295 -7.77 1.18 6.97
N TRP A 296 -7.69 0.09 7.72
CA TRP A 296 -7.99 -1.25 7.21
C TRP A 296 -9.44 -1.40 6.78
N ALA A 297 -10.37 -0.84 7.55
CA ALA A 297 -11.78 -0.87 7.22
C ALA A 297 -12.09 -0.09 5.93
N LEU A 298 -11.45 1.06 5.72
CA LEU A 298 -11.56 1.84 4.48
C LEU A 298 -10.90 1.12 3.29
N THR A 299 -9.90 0.29 3.52
CA THR A 299 -9.26 -0.51 2.47
C THR A 299 -10.24 -1.52 1.85
N VAL A 300 -11.20 -2.05 2.61
CA VAL A 300 -12.17 -3.04 2.10
C VAL A 300 -13.01 -2.51 0.92
N PRO A 301 -13.75 -1.39 1.05
CA PRO A 301 -14.48 -0.84 -0.09
C PRO A 301 -13.55 -0.29 -1.17
N HIS A 302 -12.39 0.27 -0.81
CA HIS A 302 -11.37 0.73 -1.76
C HIS A 302 -10.92 -0.40 -2.69
N MET A 303 -10.63 -1.58 -2.17
CA MET A 303 -10.22 -2.73 -2.99
C MET A 303 -11.31 -3.18 -3.96
N ALA A 304 -12.58 -3.11 -3.57
CA ALA A 304 -13.70 -3.44 -4.46
C ALA A 304 -13.77 -2.46 -5.66
N VAL A 305 -13.52 -1.17 -5.40
CA VAL A 305 -13.48 -0.12 -6.43
C VAL A 305 -12.28 -0.30 -7.37
N THR A 306 -11.10 -0.45 -6.79
CA THR A 306 -9.86 -0.59 -7.57
C THR A 306 -9.80 -1.88 -8.37
N ALA A 307 -10.50 -2.94 -7.97
CA ALA A 307 -10.58 -4.18 -8.73
C ALA A 307 -11.08 -3.99 -10.18
N LYS A 308 -11.98 -3.02 -10.41
CA LYS A 308 -12.44 -2.65 -11.76
C LYS A 308 -11.32 -1.95 -12.55
N LEU A 309 -10.63 -1.01 -11.91
CA LEU A 309 -9.51 -0.28 -12.49
C LEU A 309 -8.35 -1.23 -12.84
N ASP A 310 -8.04 -2.14 -11.92
CA ASP A 310 -6.98 -3.12 -12.06
C ASP A 310 -7.28 -4.12 -13.20
N ARG A 311 -8.52 -4.60 -13.29
CA ARG A 311 -8.95 -5.48 -14.37
C ARG A 311 -8.75 -4.79 -15.73
N ALA A 312 -9.19 -3.54 -15.88
CA ALA A 312 -9.02 -2.78 -17.13
C ALA A 312 -7.53 -2.53 -17.47
N ALA A 313 -6.69 -2.32 -16.47
CA ALA A 313 -5.25 -2.18 -16.68
C ALA A 313 -4.61 -3.49 -17.13
N LEU A 314 -5.02 -4.62 -16.57
CA LEU A 314 -4.42 -5.94 -16.79
C LEU A 314 -4.95 -6.65 -18.07
N THR A 315 -6.04 -6.24 -18.65
CA THR A 315 -6.49 -6.70 -19.99
C THR A 315 -5.77 -5.94 -21.09
#